data_9d983e483c22a8fe8e9be4baf30bc6d3
#
_entry.id   9d983e483c22a8fe8e9be4baf30bc6d3
#
_cell.length_a   1.000
_cell.length_b   1.000
_cell.length_c   1.000
_cell.angle_alpha   90.00
_cell.angle_beta   90.00
_cell.angle_gamma   90.00
#
_symmetry.space_group_name_H-M   'P 1'
#
loop_
_entity.id
_entity.type
_entity.pdbx_description
1 polymer ?
#
loop_
_entity_poly.entity_id
_entity_poly.type
_entity_poly.pdbx_seq_one_letter_code
_entity_poly.pdbx_strand_id
1 'polypeptide(L)'
;MNKYSNIAKAKAIEQENKKRLLKVNPQLNDESGIYILTRKDENGFRFAYIGQAMHILSRLASHMVGYKQHIDLSLKKHKLYSEGNPYGWKVEHMNVPLDQLDEQEKYYIRFYAENGYQLRNVSLGGQGENRSSGTIGDRKQPRSYLEGIQQGKKSLAKELSSIAEKHLTIAVKPEKQGNKVSERQRDKFMELISVENYEEPGKEMADERK
;
A
#
# COMPACT_ATOMS: atom_id res chain seq x y z
N MET A 1 -18.54 23.42 -22.67
CA MET A 1 -19.02 22.07 -22.25
C MET A 1 -19.92 22.21 -21.03
N ASN A 2 -21.14 21.74 -21.08
CA ASN A 2 -22.19 22.07 -20.10
C ASN A 2 -21.96 21.28 -18.78
N LYS A 3 -21.86 21.95 -17.64
CA LYS A 3 -21.65 21.40 -16.29
C LYS A 3 -22.66 20.29 -15.94
N TYR A 4 -23.91 20.43 -16.38
CA TYR A 4 -24.97 19.43 -16.20
C TYR A 4 -24.74 18.12 -16.95
N SER A 5 -24.13 18.15 -18.13
CA SER A 5 -23.76 16.96 -18.89
C SER A 5 -22.73 16.11 -18.17
N ASN A 6 -21.77 16.74 -17.48
CA ASN A 6 -20.74 16.02 -16.74
C ASN A 6 -21.30 15.36 -15.46
N ILE A 7 -22.26 15.99 -14.79
CA ILE A 7 -22.93 15.44 -13.61
C ILE A 7 -23.77 14.22 -13.98
N ALA A 8 -24.53 14.31 -15.08
CA ALA A 8 -25.33 13.18 -15.58
C ALA A 8 -24.46 11.98 -15.96
N LYS A 9 -23.34 12.22 -16.64
CA LYS A 9 -22.36 11.18 -16.97
C LYS A 9 -21.75 10.52 -15.71
N ALA A 10 -21.36 11.32 -14.72
CA ALA A 10 -20.81 10.81 -13.46
C ALA A 10 -21.83 9.92 -12.72
N LYS A 11 -23.10 10.33 -12.65
CA LYS A 11 -24.17 9.53 -12.06
C LYS A 11 -24.42 8.21 -12.82
N ALA A 12 -24.37 8.22 -14.14
CA ALA A 12 -24.53 7.01 -14.95
C ALA A 12 -23.38 6.03 -14.68
N ILE A 13 -22.13 6.51 -14.62
CA ILE A 13 -20.96 5.70 -14.28
C ILE A 13 -21.08 5.13 -12.86
N GLU A 14 -21.53 5.94 -11.90
CA GLU A 14 -21.76 5.49 -10.52
C GLU A 14 -22.79 4.35 -10.46
N GLN A 15 -23.90 4.46 -11.16
CA GLN A 15 -24.91 3.40 -11.23
C GLN A 15 -24.36 2.10 -11.84
N GLU A 16 -23.57 2.21 -12.89
CA GLU A 16 -22.92 1.04 -13.47
C GLU A 16 -21.89 0.42 -12.51
N ASN A 17 -21.14 1.24 -11.79
CA ASN A 17 -20.21 0.76 -10.77
C ASN A 17 -20.94 0.06 -9.61
N LYS A 18 -22.12 0.54 -9.18
CA LYS A 18 -22.97 -0.15 -8.18
C LYS A 18 -23.32 -1.57 -8.65
N LYS A 19 -23.75 -1.71 -9.91
CA LYS A 19 -24.05 -3.04 -10.49
C LYS A 19 -22.83 -3.95 -10.51
N ARG A 20 -21.67 -3.42 -10.85
CA ARG A 20 -20.41 -4.18 -10.86
C ARG A 20 -19.99 -4.63 -9.45
N LEU A 21 -20.15 -3.77 -8.45
CA LEU A 21 -19.89 -4.08 -7.05
C LEU A 21 -20.81 -5.18 -6.52
N LEU A 22 -22.10 -5.11 -6.83
CA LEU A 22 -23.12 -6.11 -6.46
C LEU A 22 -22.88 -7.47 -7.15
N LYS A 23 -22.22 -7.50 -8.32
CA LYS A 23 -21.76 -8.78 -8.92
C LYS A 23 -20.63 -9.43 -8.13
N VAL A 24 -19.76 -8.64 -7.52
CA VAL A 24 -18.63 -9.13 -6.71
C VAL A 24 -19.09 -9.53 -5.30
N ASN A 25 -19.95 -8.72 -4.70
CA ASN A 25 -20.58 -9.02 -3.42
C ASN A 25 -22.06 -8.64 -3.45
N PRO A 26 -22.96 -9.62 -3.65
CA PRO A 26 -24.41 -9.37 -3.69
C PRO A 26 -25.02 -8.89 -2.36
N GLN A 27 -24.31 -9.05 -1.25
CA GLN A 27 -24.76 -8.63 0.07
C GLN A 27 -24.52 -7.15 0.36
N LEU A 28 -23.76 -6.45 -0.50
CA LEU A 28 -23.50 -5.02 -0.34
C LEU A 28 -24.83 -4.24 -0.31
N ASN A 29 -24.92 -3.35 0.66
CA ASN A 29 -26.04 -2.42 0.81
C ASN A 29 -25.54 -0.97 0.89
N ASP A 30 -26.45 -0.03 0.95
CA ASP A 30 -26.14 1.41 1.00
C ASP A 30 -26.39 2.01 2.41
N GLU A 31 -26.30 1.19 3.45
CA GLU A 31 -26.35 1.62 4.84
C GLU A 31 -24.99 2.13 5.33
N SER A 32 -24.99 2.70 6.55
CA SER A 32 -23.74 3.14 7.20
C SER A 32 -22.88 1.96 7.64
N GLY A 33 -21.58 2.13 7.57
CA GLY A 33 -20.64 1.09 8.05
C GLY A 33 -19.25 1.22 7.50
N ILE A 34 -18.52 0.14 7.69
CA ILE A 34 -17.13 -0.05 7.25
C ILE A 34 -17.12 -0.91 5.99
N TYR A 35 -16.37 -0.49 4.99
CA TYR A 35 -16.06 -1.31 3.82
C TYR A 35 -14.58 -1.66 3.79
N ILE A 36 -14.30 -2.88 3.37
CA ILE A 36 -12.97 -3.46 3.40
C ILE A 36 -12.66 -3.97 2.01
N LEU A 37 -11.60 -3.44 1.43
CA LEU A 37 -11.07 -3.92 0.16
C LEU A 37 -9.82 -4.73 0.44
N THR A 38 -9.78 -5.98 -0.02
CA THR A 38 -8.61 -6.85 0.11
C THR A 38 -8.20 -7.41 -1.23
N ARG A 39 -6.91 -7.60 -1.43
CA ARG A 39 -6.36 -8.32 -2.59
C ARG A 39 -5.06 -9.04 -2.22
N LYS A 40 -4.76 -10.06 -3.00
CA LYS A 40 -3.47 -10.74 -2.97
C LYS A 40 -2.83 -10.57 -4.35
N ASP A 41 -1.53 -10.32 -4.44
CA ASP A 41 -0.84 -10.32 -5.73
C ASP A 41 -0.28 -11.70 -6.08
N GLU A 42 0.35 -11.80 -7.23
CA GLU A 42 0.95 -13.03 -7.76
C GLU A 42 2.06 -13.58 -6.85
N ASN A 43 2.75 -12.71 -6.13
CA ASN A 43 3.83 -13.05 -5.21
C ASN A 43 3.31 -13.42 -3.79
N GLY A 44 2.00 -13.36 -3.59
CA GLY A 44 1.38 -13.69 -2.32
C GLY A 44 1.26 -12.54 -1.33
N PHE A 45 1.71 -11.33 -1.68
CA PHE A 45 1.54 -10.16 -0.83
C PHE A 45 0.08 -9.78 -0.70
N ARG A 46 -0.34 -9.52 0.54
CA ARG A 46 -1.71 -9.16 0.88
C ARG A 46 -1.83 -7.65 1.07
N PHE A 47 -2.83 -7.06 0.47
CA PHE A 47 -3.11 -5.63 0.56
C PHE A 47 -4.51 -5.43 1.09
N ALA A 48 -4.70 -4.40 1.91
CA ALA A 48 -6.00 -3.99 2.41
C ALA A 48 -6.18 -2.47 2.33
N TYR A 49 -7.42 -2.07 2.17
CA TYR A 49 -7.87 -0.69 2.37
C TYR A 49 -9.19 -0.74 3.12
N ILE A 50 -9.27 0.01 4.20
CA ILE A 50 -10.43 0.11 5.06
C ILE A 50 -10.99 1.53 4.92
N GLY A 51 -12.28 1.67 4.80
CA GLY A 51 -12.92 2.97 4.79
C GLY A 51 -14.29 2.91 5.44
N GLN A 52 -14.76 4.07 5.88
CA GLN A 52 -16.08 4.24 6.44
C GLN A 52 -16.99 5.06 5.51
N ALA A 53 -18.27 4.83 5.60
CA ALA A 53 -19.25 5.62 4.87
C ALA A 53 -20.62 5.61 5.54
N MET A 54 -21.37 6.69 5.38
CA MET A 54 -22.80 6.75 5.68
C MET A 54 -23.61 5.94 4.66
N HIS A 55 -23.10 5.81 3.43
CA HIS A 55 -23.66 5.10 2.30
C HIS A 55 -22.58 4.28 1.63
N ILE A 56 -22.41 3.01 2.06
CA ILE A 56 -21.27 2.15 1.67
C ILE A 56 -21.23 1.92 0.17
N LEU A 57 -22.33 1.47 -0.44
CA LEU A 57 -22.36 1.14 -1.86
C LEU A 57 -22.14 2.37 -2.74
N SER A 58 -22.74 3.50 -2.37
CA SER A 58 -22.52 4.79 -3.05
C SER A 58 -21.08 5.26 -2.93
N ARG A 59 -20.48 5.13 -1.76
CA ARG A 59 -19.08 5.49 -1.52
C ARG A 59 -18.11 4.62 -2.34
N LEU A 60 -18.29 3.31 -2.34
CA LEU A 60 -17.50 2.37 -3.14
C LEU A 60 -17.63 2.67 -4.64
N ALA A 61 -18.86 2.92 -5.12
CA ALA A 61 -19.10 3.28 -6.52
C ALA A 61 -18.40 4.59 -6.90
N SER A 62 -18.38 5.58 -5.99
CA SER A 62 -17.73 6.88 -6.20
C SER A 62 -16.21 6.77 -6.34
N HIS A 63 -15.56 5.85 -5.63
CA HIS A 63 -14.13 5.53 -5.81
C HIS A 63 -13.78 5.13 -7.25
N MET A 64 -14.74 4.58 -7.98
CA MET A 64 -14.55 4.09 -9.33
C MET A 64 -15.00 5.10 -10.41
N VAL A 65 -15.42 6.32 -10.05
CA VAL A 65 -15.88 7.34 -11.01
C VAL A 65 -14.71 8.17 -11.55
N GLY A 66 -13.91 8.73 -10.67
CA GLY A 66 -12.91 9.73 -11.05
C GLY A 66 -11.46 9.31 -10.84
N TYR A 67 -11.22 8.22 -10.14
CA TYR A 67 -9.90 7.68 -9.81
C TYR A 67 -8.93 8.75 -9.31
N LYS A 68 -9.34 9.54 -8.32
CA LYS A 68 -8.59 10.68 -7.78
C LYS A 68 -7.71 10.30 -6.58
N GLN A 69 -8.18 9.39 -5.74
CA GLN A 69 -7.47 8.97 -4.54
C GLN A 69 -6.51 7.82 -4.84
N HIS A 70 -5.58 7.58 -3.94
CA HIS A 70 -4.59 6.51 -4.09
C HIS A 70 -5.23 5.12 -4.24
N ILE A 71 -6.30 4.83 -3.48
CA ILE A 71 -7.05 3.58 -3.61
C ILE A 71 -7.79 3.50 -4.93
N ASP A 72 -8.32 4.63 -5.44
CA ASP A 72 -9.04 4.69 -6.71
C ASP A 72 -8.12 4.28 -7.88
N LEU A 73 -6.88 4.75 -7.87
CA LEU A 73 -5.86 4.38 -8.86
C LEU A 73 -5.54 2.88 -8.78
N SER A 74 -5.48 2.33 -7.57
CA SER A 74 -5.26 0.91 -7.35
C SER A 74 -6.45 0.06 -7.85
N LEU A 75 -7.68 0.51 -7.61
CA LEU A 75 -8.90 -0.11 -8.15
C LEU A 75 -8.93 -0.07 -9.68
N LYS A 76 -8.50 1.04 -10.28
CA LYS A 76 -8.37 1.17 -11.74
C LYS A 76 -7.36 0.18 -12.30
N LYS A 77 -6.20 0.05 -11.68
CA LYS A 77 -5.09 -0.81 -12.11
C LYS A 77 -5.42 -2.29 -11.96
N HIS A 78 -5.86 -2.70 -10.78
CA HIS A 78 -6.04 -4.11 -10.43
C HIS A 78 -7.47 -4.61 -10.60
N LYS A 79 -8.43 -3.70 -10.79
CA LYS A 79 -9.86 -3.98 -10.96
C LYS A 79 -10.46 -4.75 -9.77
N LEU A 80 -11.73 -5.09 -9.86
CA LEU A 80 -12.41 -5.94 -8.88
C LEU A 80 -12.09 -7.42 -9.14
N TYR A 81 -12.18 -8.22 -8.08
CA TYR A 81 -12.05 -9.67 -8.15
C TYR A 81 -13.11 -10.28 -9.08
N SER A 82 -12.71 -11.28 -9.83
CA SER A 82 -13.57 -12.19 -10.60
C SER A 82 -12.82 -13.49 -10.84
N GLU A 83 -13.48 -14.53 -11.35
CA GLU A 83 -12.83 -15.78 -11.74
C GLU A 83 -11.68 -15.55 -12.75
N GLY A 84 -11.89 -14.63 -13.70
CA GLY A 84 -10.87 -14.23 -14.66
C GLY A 84 -9.84 -13.21 -14.12
N ASN A 85 -10.01 -12.74 -12.90
CA ASN A 85 -9.07 -11.80 -12.24
C ASN A 85 -8.90 -12.14 -10.75
N PRO A 86 -8.23 -13.24 -10.40
CA PRO A 86 -8.07 -13.70 -9.02
C PRO A 86 -7.26 -12.76 -8.14
N TYR A 87 -6.48 -11.85 -8.73
CA TYR A 87 -5.66 -10.85 -8.04
C TYR A 87 -6.34 -9.48 -7.91
N GLY A 88 -7.60 -9.37 -8.31
CA GLY A 88 -8.41 -8.17 -8.16
C GLY A 88 -8.85 -7.90 -6.72
N TRP A 89 -9.40 -6.71 -6.50
CA TRP A 89 -9.91 -6.30 -5.20
C TRP A 89 -11.22 -7.01 -4.86
N LYS A 90 -11.24 -7.75 -3.75
CA LYS A 90 -12.44 -8.26 -3.09
C LYS A 90 -13.06 -7.15 -2.26
N VAL A 91 -14.36 -7.19 -2.11
CA VAL A 91 -15.13 -6.16 -1.38
C VAL A 91 -15.94 -6.84 -0.30
N GLU A 92 -15.69 -6.46 0.94
CA GLU A 92 -16.44 -6.86 2.11
C GLU A 92 -17.01 -5.62 2.80
N HIS A 93 -18.04 -5.77 3.62
CA HIS A 93 -18.61 -4.67 4.38
C HIS A 93 -19.19 -5.17 5.70
N MET A 94 -19.39 -4.24 6.59
CA MET A 94 -20.07 -4.43 7.85
C MET A 94 -20.89 -3.18 8.15
N ASN A 95 -22.16 -3.36 8.43
CA ASN A 95 -23.02 -2.26 8.86
C ASN A 95 -22.69 -1.87 10.30
N VAL A 96 -22.47 -0.60 10.51
CA VAL A 96 -22.08 -0.01 11.80
C VAL A 96 -22.86 1.27 12.02
N PRO A 97 -23.39 1.54 13.23
CA PRO A 97 -24.01 2.81 13.57
C PRO A 97 -23.06 4.00 13.32
N LEU A 98 -23.63 5.15 12.99
CA LEU A 98 -22.87 6.34 12.61
C LEU A 98 -21.90 6.82 13.69
N ASP A 99 -22.29 6.72 14.96
CA ASP A 99 -21.50 7.11 16.13
C ASP A 99 -20.30 6.20 16.39
N GLN A 100 -20.29 4.99 15.82
CA GLN A 100 -19.20 4.01 15.98
C GLN A 100 -18.26 3.92 14.78
N LEU A 101 -18.54 4.64 13.68
CA LEU A 101 -17.79 4.52 12.44
C LEU A 101 -16.30 4.79 12.63
N ASP A 102 -15.93 5.87 13.30
CA ASP A 102 -14.53 6.25 13.50
C ASP A 102 -13.74 5.23 14.35
N GLU A 103 -14.38 4.67 15.37
CA GLU A 103 -13.77 3.66 16.22
C GLU A 103 -13.57 2.35 15.47
N GLN A 104 -14.59 1.91 14.74
CA GLN A 104 -14.55 0.68 13.97
C GLN A 104 -13.58 0.77 12.79
N GLU A 105 -13.50 1.90 12.09
CA GLU A 105 -12.50 2.10 11.05
C GLU A 105 -11.09 1.97 11.60
N LYS A 106 -10.78 2.65 12.72
CA LYS A 106 -9.48 2.55 13.40
C LYS A 106 -9.17 1.12 13.87
N TYR A 107 -10.17 0.44 14.39
CA TYR A 107 -10.03 -0.96 14.81
C TYR A 107 -9.64 -1.86 13.63
N TYR A 108 -10.36 -1.79 12.51
CA TYR A 108 -10.07 -2.64 11.34
C TYR A 108 -8.77 -2.26 10.64
N ILE A 109 -8.40 -0.99 10.58
CA ILE A 109 -7.09 -0.56 10.09
C ILE A 109 -5.99 -1.24 10.91
N ARG A 110 -6.10 -1.23 12.24
CA ARG A 110 -5.14 -1.88 13.13
C ARG A 110 -5.14 -3.39 12.94
N PHE A 111 -6.32 -4.00 12.94
CA PHE A 111 -6.48 -5.44 12.78
C PHE A 111 -5.81 -5.95 11.50
N TYR A 112 -6.05 -5.33 10.34
CA TYR A 112 -5.45 -5.75 9.08
C TYR A 112 -3.94 -5.50 9.05
N ALA A 113 -3.44 -4.41 9.67
CA ALA A 113 -2.01 -4.15 9.80
C ALA A 113 -1.30 -5.25 10.61
N GLU A 114 -1.87 -5.64 11.76
CA GLU A 114 -1.32 -6.68 12.64
C GLU A 114 -1.38 -8.08 12.01
N ASN A 115 -2.34 -8.31 11.13
CA ASN A 115 -2.48 -9.56 10.39
C ASN A 115 -1.65 -9.61 9.09
N GLY A 116 -0.67 -8.71 8.91
CA GLY A 116 0.31 -8.76 7.84
C GLY A 116 -0.21 -8.28 6.48
N TYR A 117 -1.24 -7.45 6.45
CA TYR A 117 -1.68 -6.76 5.23
C TYR A 117 -0.91 -5.44 5.04
N GLN A 118 -0.50 -5.19 3.81
CA GLN A 118 0.02 -3.88 3.41
C GLN A 118 -1.17 -2.92 3.22
N LEU A 119 -1.31 -1.96 4.13
CA LEU A 119 -2.41 -1.01 4.08
C LEU A 119 -2.24 0.02 2.98
N ARG A 120 -3.34 0.34 2.30
CA ARG A 120 -3.45 1.43 1.32
C ARG A 120 -4.10 2.68 1.90
N ASN A 121 -4.37 2.69 3.19
CA ASN A 121 -4.84 3.87 3.91
C ASN A 121 -3.70 4.90 4.04
N VAL A 122 -4.03 6.17 3.83
CA VAL A 122 -3.07 7.28 4.00
C VAL A 122 -3.08 7.79 5.45
N SER A 123 -4.21 7.61 6.15
CA SER A 123 -4.40 8.00 7.55
C SER A 123 -4.92 6.83 8.38
N LEU A 124 -4.88 7.00 9.69
CA LEU A 124 -5.33 6.00 10.67
C LEU A 124 -6.86 5.87 10.79
N GLY A 125 -7.61 6.55 9.92
CA GLY A 125 -9.08 6.61 9.98
C GLY A 125 -9.62 7.71 10.90
N GLY A 126 -10.92 7.99 10.76
CA GLY A 126 -11.66 9.02 11.49
C GLY A 126 -11.90 10.31 10.71
N GLN A 127 -13.11 10.87 10.86
CA GLN A 127 -13.53 12.13 10.21
C GLN A 127 -13.55 13.33 11.18
N GLY A 128 -13.11 13.17 12.43
CA GLY A 128 -13.16 14.21 13.46
C GLY A 128 -12.00 15.22 13.43
N GLU A 129 -12.14 16.31 14.17
CA GLU A 129 -11.17 17.41 14.29
C GLU A 129 -9.80 16.99 14.84
N ASN A 130 -9.69 15.83 15.46
CA ASN A 130 -8.43 15.23 15.90
C ASN A 130 -7.87 14.29 14.82
N ARG A 131 -7.64 14.80 13.61
CA ARG A 131 -6.64 14.21 12.73
C ARG A 131 -5.29 14.38 13.41
N SER A 132 -4.95 13.47 14.33
CA SER A 132 -3.55 13.30 14.66
C SER A 132 -2.87 13.01 13.32
N SER A 133 -2.00 13.90 12.91
CA SER A 133 -1.33 13.95 11.62
C SER A 133 -0.34 12.80 11.39
N GLY A 134 -0.49 11.71 12.13
CA GLY A 134 0.28 10.49 11.90
C GLY A 134 -0.17 9.83 10.61
N THR A 135 0.57 10.04 9.54
CA THR A 135 0.52 9.16 8.38
C THR A 135 0.84 7.74 8.83
N ILE A 136 0.26 6.73 8.18
CA ILE A 136 0.59 5.31 8.46
C ILE A 136 2.11 5.07 8.38
N GLY A 137 2.85 5.91 7.62
CA GLY A 137 4.30 5.92 7.57
C GLY A 137 5.00 6.31 8.89
N ASP A 138 4.35 7.05 9.78
CA ASP A 138 4.89 7.43 11.09
C ASP A 138 4.64 6.38 12.18
N ARG A 139 3.83 5.34 11.90
CA ARG A 139 3.74 4.19 12.79
C ARG A 139 5.02 3.38 12.67
N LYS A 140 5.66 3.13 13.80
CA LYS A 140 6.68 2.10 13.88
C LYS A 140 6.07 0.81 13.32
N GLN A 141 6.48 0.43 12.13
CA GLN A 141 6.16 -0.86 11.53
C GLN A 141 6.49 -1.96 12.55
N PRO A 142 5.72 -3.06 12.62
CA PRO A 142 6.08 -4.18 13.48
C PRO A 142 7.55 -4.50 13.28
N ARG A 143 8.29 -4.70 14.36
CA ARG A 143 9.74 -5.00 14.30
C ARG A 143 10.06 -6.07 13.26
N SER A 144 9.27 -7.12 13.23
CA SER A 144 9.37 -8.22 12.27
C SER A 144 9.28 -7.79 10.79
N TYR A 145 8.49 -6.77 10.46
CA TYR A 145 8.39 -6.26 9.09
C TYR A 145 9.63 -5.47 8.68
N LEU A 146 10.09 -4.57 9.56
CA LEU A 146 11.31 -3.80 9.31
C LEU A 146 12.54 -4.69 9.29
N GLU A 147 12.62 -5.64 10.21
CA GLU A 147 13.66 -6.66 10.24
C GLU A 147 13.65 -7.51 8.97
N GLY A 148 12.46 -7.91 8.48
CA GLY A 148 12.33 -8.63 7.21
C GLY A 148 12.80 -7.82 6.00
N ILE A 149 12.50 -6.51 5.94
CA ILE A 149 13.01 -5.62 4.89
C ILE A 149 14.54 -5.49 5.00
N GLN A 150 15.06 -5.29 6.18
CA GLN A 150 16.51 -5.17 6.42
C GLN A 150 17.24 -6.47 6.04
N GLN A 151 16.70 -7.60 6.47
CA GLN A 151 17.25 -8.92 6.14
C GLN A 151 17.20 -9.19 4.63
N GLY A 152 16.10 -8.81 3.96
CA GLY A 152 15.98 -8.93 2.51
C GLY A 152 17.01 -8.07 1.77
N LYS A 153 17.20 -6.82 2.21
CA LYS A 153 18.22 -5.92 1.65
C LYS A 153 19.63 -6.46 1.87
N LYS A 154 19.94 -6.95 3.07
CA LYS A 154 21.24 -7.55 3.41
C LYS A 154 21.52 -8.78 2.56
N SER A 155 20.52 -9.67 2.40
CA SER A 155 20.66 -10.87 1.58
C SER A 155 20.92 -10.53 0.11
N LEU A 156 20.17 -9.58 -0.46
CA LEU A 156 20.36 -9.11 -1.84
C LEU A 156 21.72 -8.43 -2.02
N ALA A 157 22.12 -7.55 -1.09
CA ALA A 157 23.42 -6.90 -1.13
C ALA A 157 24.56 -7.93 -1.13
N LYS A 158 24.47 -8.96 -0.28
CA LYS A 158 25.47 -10.04 -0.21
C LYS A 158 25.59 -10.82 -1.53
N GLU A 159 24.47 -11.12 -2.17
CA GLU A 159 24.45 -11.80 -3.46
C GLU A 159 25.05 -10.93 -4.56
N LEU A 160 24.62 -9.67 -4.67
CA LEU A 160 25.12 -8.72 -5.66
C LEU A 160 26.59 -8.38 -5.46
N SER A 161 27.05 -8.20 -4.21
CA SER A 161 28.46 -7.97 -3.91
C SER A 161 29.33 -9.16 -4.38
N SER A 162 28.90 -10.39 -4.08
CA SER A 162 29.60 -11.59 -4.52
C SER A 162 29.71 -11.73 -6.04
N ILE A 163 28.62 -11.38 -6.76
CA ILE A 163 28.63 -11.37 -8.24
C ILE A 163 29.55 -10.27 -8.77
N ALA A 164 29.47 -9.08 -8.19
CA ALA A 164 30.31 -7.95 -8.59
C ALA A 164 31.81 -8.25 -8.39
N GLU A 165 32.17 -8.74 -7.22
CA GLU A 165 33.59 -9.07 -6.89
C GLU A 165 34.18 -10.18 -7.76
N LYS A 166 33.38 -11.18 -8.09
CA LYS A 166 33.88 -12.37 -8.80
C LYS A 166 33.80 -12.28 -10.33
N HIS A 167 32.84 -11.51 -10.84
CA HIS A 167 32.48 -11.63 -12.25
C HIS A 167 32.33 -10.29 -12.99
N LEU A 168 32.27 -9.14 -12.29
CA LEU A 168 32.00 -7.86 -12.92
C LEU A 168 33.02 -6.80 -12.55
N THR A 169 33.31 -5.91 -13.51
CA THR A 169 34.00 -4.65 -13.25
C THR A 169 32.99 -3.52 -13.33
N ILE A 170 32.76 -2.83 -12.22
CA ILE A 170 31.80 -1.74 -12.15
C ILE A 170 32.52 -0.40 -12.36
N ALA A 171 32.32 0.17 -13.53
CA ALA A 171 32.90 1.45 -13.92
C ALA A 171 31.88 2.37 -14.57
N VAL A 172 32.18 3.67 -14.55
CA VAL A 172 31.43 4.64 -15.35
C VAL A 172 31.72 4.37 -16.83
N LYS A 173 30.68 4.44 -17.67
CA LYS A 173 30.83 4.24 -19.12
C LYS A 173 31.89 5.21 -19.67
N PRO A 174 32.73 4.77 -20.64
CA PRO A 174 33.83 5.59 -21.16
C PRO A 174 33.40 6.97 -21.63
N GLU A 175 32.25 7.07 -22.30
CA GLU A 175 31.69 8.33 -22.81
C GLU A 175 31.15 9.26 -21.71
N LYS A 176 31.12 8.82 -20.46
CA LYS A 176 30.66 9.56 -19.27
C LYS A 176 31.74 9.71 -18.19
N GLN A 177 32.97 9.38 -18.50
CA GLN A 177 34.09 9.60 -17.58
C GLN A 177 34.27 11.09 -17.31
N GLY A 178 34.55 11.44 -16.04
CA GLY A 178 34.60 12.85 -15.59
C GLY A 178 33.25 13.51 -15.35
N ASN A 179 32.14 12.84 -15.63
CA ASN A 179 30.83 13.35 -15.31
C ASN A 179 30.48 13.06 -13.84
N LYS A 180 30.46 14.11 -13.00
CA LYS A 180 30.18 14.01 -11.55
C LYS A 180 28.87 13.30 -11.20
N VAL A 181 27.84 13.39 -12.07
CA VAL A 181 26.58 12.70 -11.84
C VAL A 181 26.76 11.20 -12.02
N SER A 182 27.45 10.78 -13.07
CA SER A 182 27.72 9.35 -13.34
C SER A 182 28.63 8.73 -12.30
N GLU A 183 29.65 9.45 -11.83
CA GLU A 183 30.53 9.01 -10.74
C GLU A 183 29.74 8.83 -9.44
N ARG A 184 28.89 9.80 -9.07
CA ARG A 184 28.02 9.70 -7.89
C ARG A 184 27.04 8.52 -7.98
N GLN A 185 26.52 8.19 -9.17
CA GLN A 185 25.63 7.04 -9.35
C GLN A 185 26.38 5.71 -9.20
N ARG A 186 27.63 5.62 -9.67
CA ARG A 186 28.50 4.47 -9.44
C ARG A 186 28.75 4.29 -7.92
N ASP A 187 29.13 5.36 -7.23
CA ASP A 187 29.42 5.32 -5.79
C ASP A 187 28.16 4.91 -5.00
N LYS A 188 27.01 5.46 -5.36
CA LYS A 188 25.73 5.04 -4.76
C LYS A 188 25.42 3.57 -5.03
N PHE A 189 25.73 3.05 -6.21
CA PHE A 189 25.56 1.63 -6.51
C PHE A 189 26.48 0.77 -5.62
N MET A 190 27.74 1.15 -5.48
CA MET A 190 28.69 0.46 -4.59
C MET A 190 28.24 0.48 -3.14
N GLU A 191 27.71 1.62 -2.66
CA GLU A 191 27.12 1.73 -1.33
C GLU A 191 25.92 0.80 -1.14
N LEU A 192 25.03 0.67 -2.13
CA LEU A 192 23.84 -0.18 -2.06
C LEU A 192 24.18 -1.69 -2.04
N ILE A 193 25.29 -2.11 -2.63
CA ILE A 193 25.72 -3.51 -2.61
C ILE A 193 26.67 -3.84 -1.44
N SER A 194 27.14 -2.85 -0.69
CA SER A 194 27.96 -3.09 0.50
C SER A 194 27.12 -3.68 1.62
N VAL A 195 27.53 -4.85 2.11
CA VAL A 195 26.83 -5.56 3.20
C VAL A 195 26.95 -4.81 4.53
N GLU A 196 28.03 -4.08 4.74
CA GLU A 196 28.31 -3.31 5.95
C GLU A 196 27.25 -2.25 6.24
N ASN A 197 26.64 -1.67 5.19
CA ASN A 197 25.58 -0.67 5.31
C ASN A 197 24.25 -1.24 5.86
N TYR A 198 24.14 -2.55 5.97
CA TYR A 198 22.96 -3.26 6.49
C TYR A 198 23.24 -4.00 7.80
N GLU A 199 24.40 -3.80 8.40
CA GLU A 199 24.73 -4.31 9.73
C GLU A 199 24.23 -3.34 10.79
N GLU A 200 23.52 -3.85 11.82
CA GLU A 200 23.06 -2.99 12.91
C GLU A 200 24.26 -2.45 13.67
N PRO A 201 24.37 -1.14 13.86
CA PRO A 201 25.36 -0.61 14.80
C PRO A 201 24.95 -1.03 16.22
N GLY A 202 25.60 -2.04 16.80
CA GLY A 202 25.49 -2.27 18.22
C GLY A 202 25.20 -3.67 18.75
N LYS A 203 25.65 -4.74 18.10
CA LYS A 203 25.67 -6.06 18.78
C LYS A 203 27.02 -6.43 19.44
N GLU A 204 28.04 -5.63 19.26
CA GLU A 204 29.37 -5.92 19.84
C GLU A 204 29.56 -5.48 21.31
N MET A 205 28.61 -4.79 21.94
CA MET A 205 28.78 -4.32 23.34
C MET A 205 27.97 -5.08 24.39
N ALA A 206 27.40 -6.23 24.07
CA ALA A 206 26.61 -7.00 25.03
C ALA A 206 27.33 -8.21 25.65
N ASP A 207 28.53 -8.58 25.16
CA ASP A 207 29.24 -9.80 25.63
C ASP A 207 30.42 -9.54 26.56
N GLU A 208 30.74 -8.29 26.89
CA GLU A 208 31.85 -7.97 27.84
C GLU A 208 31.38 -7.65 29.28
N ARG A 209 30.20 -8.05 29.66
CA ARG A 209 29.77 -8.01 31.08
C ARG A 209 29.24 -9.36 31.54
N LYS A 210 30.14 -10.27 31.70
CA LYS A 210 30.03 -11.39 32.64
C LYS A 210 31.32 -11.52 33.44
#